data_3313ecae3a4e49965332c4ea144e7958
#
_entry.id   3313ecae3a4e49965332c4ea144e7958
#
_cell.length_a   1.000
_cell.length_b   1.000
_cell.length_c   1.000
_cell.angle_alpha   90.00
_cell.angle_beta   90.00
_cell.angle_gamma   90.00
#
_symmetry.space_group_name_H-M   'P 1'
#
loop_
_entity.id
_entity.type
_entity.pdbx_description
1 polymer ?
#
loop_
_entity_poly.entity_id
_entity_poly.type
_entity_poly.pdbx_seq_one_letter_code
_entity_poly.pdbx_strand_id
1 'polypeptide(L)'
;MRRHFLLASLMALPPKRARGQDAVPPALIGAAAQLLAKLIEAERSQAIADGVQPMPSGVYRGLLGYFPDGLLRKARFAAGRAERIVLPSLAFAYGDAAAVTLGDVVLFRDKKKAQTDLKLWAHELTHILQYQRWGIAGFADHYVRDKNAVEQEAYDNADRFDAWRPR
;
A
#
# COMPACT_ATOMS: atom_id res chain seq x y z
N MET A 1 -2.33 65.05 35.77
CA MET A 1 -2.38 63.57 35.73
C MET A 1 -1.64 63.05 34.53
N ARG A 2 -0.42 62.58 34.72
CA ARG A 2 0.42 61.99 33.63
C ARG A 2 0.43 60.50 33.82
N ARG A 3 -0.16 59.75 32.86
CA ARG A 3 -0.11 58.30 32.84
C ARG A 3 1.16 57.86 32.15
N HIS A 4 2.04 57.17 32.89
CA HIS A 4 3.26 56.54 32.37
C HIS A 4 2.87 55.20 31.73
N PHE A 5 3.06 55.06 30.42
CA PHE A 5 3.03 53.78 29.73
C PHE A 5 4.39 53.12 29.90
N LEU A 6 4.42 52.03 30.64
CA LEU A 6 5.53 51.09 30.69
C LEU A 6 5.50 50.21 29.42
N LEU A 7 6.46 50.43 28.54
CA LEU A 7 6.76 49.53 27.43
C LEU A 7 7.46 48.28 27.99
N ALA A 8 6.68 47.16 28.03
CA ALA A 8 7.26 45.82 28.29
C ALA A 8 7.96 45.36 27.02
N SER A 9 9.32 45.30 27.11
CA SER A 9 10.16 44.74 26.06
C SER A 9 9.92 43.24 25.98
N LEU A 10 9.20 42.76 24.95
CA LEU A 10 9.00 41.35 24.66
C LEU A 10 10.30 40.81 24.03
N MET A 11 11.16 40.17 24.85
CA MET A 11 12.32 39.42 24.34
C MET A 11 11.75 38.25 23.49
N ALA A 12 11.89 38.38 22.20
CA ALA A 12 11.65 37.28 21.27
C ALA A 12 12.68 36.16 21.50
N LEU A 13 12.22 35.05 22.02
CA LEU A 13 13.01 33.82 22.06
C LEU A 13 13.36 33.40 20.61
N PRO A 14 14.62 33.02 20.34
CA PRO A 14 14.99 32.54 19.01
C PRO A 14 14.17 31.29 18.70
N PRO A 15 13.76 31.10 17.44
CA PRO A 15 13.00 29.92 17.06
C PRO A 15 13.85 28.68 17.38
N LYS A 16 13.26 27.74 18.17
CA LYS A 16 13.85 26.42 18.35
C LYS A 16 14.14 25.86 16.96
N ARG A 17 15.39 25.77 16.56
CA ARG A 17 15.80 24.97 15.40
C ARG A 17 15.19 23.59 15.60
N ALA A 18 14.27 23.20 14.71
CA ALA A 18 13.85 21.82 14.60
C ALA A 18 15.13 20.98 14.48
N ARG A 19 15.40 20.12 15.47
CA ARG A 19 16.41 19.08 15.33
C ARG A 19 16.12 18.38 14.03
N GLY A 20 17.08 18.40 13.10
CA GLY A 20 16.99 17.62 11.88
C GLY A 20 16.60 16.22 12.28
N GLN A 21 15.53 15.72 11.68
CA GLN A 21 15.25 14.30 11.73
C GLN A 21 16.49 13.65 11.14
N ASP A 22 17.26 12.95 11.95
CA ASP A 22 18.44 12.21 11.49
C ASP A 22 17.93 11.26 10.41
N ALA A 23 18.30 11.51 9.16
CA ALA A 23 17.88 10.70 8.03
C ALA A 23 18.29 9.25 8.29
N VAL A 24 17.36 8.31 8.15
CA VAL A 24 17.63 6.89 8.34
C VAL A 24 18.82 6.49 7.45
N PRO A 25 19.87 5.88 8.00
CA PRO A 25 21.05 5.51 7.22
C PRO A 25 20.68 4.64 6.01
N PRO A 26 21.23 4.88 4.80
CA PRO A 26 20.92 4.11 3.59
C PRO A 26 21.08 2.61 3.75
N ALA A 27 22.05 2.16 4.55
CA ALA A 27 22.27 0.73 4.84
C ALA A 27 21.09 0.11 5.60
N LEU A 28 20.46 0.84 6.52
CA LEU A 28 19.27 0.36 7.24
C LEU A 28 18.04 0.30 6.31
N ILE A 29 17.88 1.26 5.41
CA ILE A 29 16.84 1.23 4.38
C ILE A 29 17.01 0.00 3.51
N GLY A 30 18.23 -0.27 3.01
CA GLY A 30 18.50 -1.44 2.19
C GLY A 30 18.24 -2.77 2.93
N ALA A 31 18.65 -2.88 4.19
CA ALA A 31 18.38 -4.07 5.01
C ALA A 31 16.87 -4.27 5.25
N ALA A 32 16.13 -3.20 5.54
CA ALA A 32 14.68 -3.24 5.71
C ALA A 32 13.97 -3.65 4.40
N ALA A 33 14.40 -3.13 3.25
CA ALA A 33 13.87 -3.50 1.94
C ALA A 33 14.12 -4.97 1.61
N GLN A 34 15.31 -5.50 1.88
CA GLN A 34 15.62 -6.92 1.68
C GLN A 34 14.77 -7.81 2.59
N LEU A 35 14.59 -7.43 3.85
CA LEU A 35 13.71 -8.16 4.76
C LEU A 35 12.27 -8.16 4.26
N LEU A 36 11.73 -7.00 3.88
CA LEU A 36 10.38 -6.89 3.34
C LEU A 36 10.20 -7.74 2.07
N ALA A 37 11.16 -7.73 1.14
CA ALA A 37 11.12 -8.56 -0.07
C ALA A 37 11.02 -10.05 0.27
N LYS A 38 11.86 -10.54 1.19
CA LYS A 38 11.81 -11.95 1.65
C LYS A 38 10.48 -12.31 2.30
N LEU A 39 9.92 -11.41 3.10
CA LEU A 39 8.61 -11.61 3.72
C LEU A 39 7.50 -11.67 2.67
N ILE A 40 7.49 -10.78 1.69
CA ILE A 40 6.54 -10.80 0.57
C ILE A 40 6.63 -12.14 -0.18
N GLU A 41 7.82 -12.60 -0.52
CA GLU A 41 8.03 -13.89 -1.21
C GLU A 41 7.55 -15.09 -0.39
N ALA A 42 7.88 -15.13 0.89
CA ALA A 42 7.46 -16.19 1.79
C ALA A 42 5.93 -16.26 1.93
N GLU A 43 5.31 -15.11 2.17
CA GLU A 43 3.85 -15.00 2.34
C GLU A 43 3.09 -15.31 1.05
N ARG A 44 3.59 -14.84 -0.08
CA ARG A 44 3.05 -15.21 -1.38
C ARG A 44 3.09 -16.70 -1.61
N SER A 45 4.24 -17.34 -1.33
CA SER A 45 4.41 -18.78 -1.46
C SER A 45 3.48 -19.56 -0.54
N GLN A 46 3.32 -19.10 0.70
CA GLN A 46 2.38 -19.71 1.65
C GLN A 46 0.93 -19.56 1.19
N ALA A 47 0.54 -18.37 0.70
CA ALA A 47 -0.80 -18.14 0.17
C ALA A 47 -1.13 -19.06 -1.01
N ILE A 48 -0.18 -19.28 -1.91
CA ILE A 48 -0.32 -20.21 -3.05
C ILE A 48 -0.46 -21.65 -2.54
N ALA A 49 0.35 -22.09 -1.60
CA ALA A 49 0.27 -23.41 -1.00
C ALA A 49 -1.06 -23.66 -0.27
N ASP A 50 -1.58 -22.64 0.40
CA ASP A 50 -2.89 -22.67 1.08
C ASP A 50 -4.09 -22.66 0.12
N GLY A 51 -3.86 -22.33 -1.14
CA GLY A 51 -4.86 -22.26 -2.21
C GLY A 51 -5.34 -20.84 -2.49
N VAL A 52 -5.09 -20.41 -3.72
CA VAL A 52 -5.57 -19.15 -4.30
C VAL A 52 -6.54 -19.43 -5.44
N GLN A 53 -7.41 -18.47 -5.73
CA GLN A 53 -8.43 -18.57 -6.77
C GLN A 53 -8.18 -17.54 -7.88
N PRO A 54 -8.64 -17.78 -9.11
CA PRO A 54 -8.69 -16.75 -10.14
C PRO A 54 -9.68 -15.66 -9.72
N MET A 55 -9.49 -14.45 -10.25
CA MET A 55 -10.36 -13.30 -10.01
C MET A 55 -11.83 -13.68 -10.21
N PRO A 56 -12.77 -13.24 -9.34
CA PRO A 56 -14.19 -13.50 -9.50
C PRO A 56 -14.71 -12.96 -10.83
N SER A 57 -15.55 -13.71 -11.52
CA SER A 57 -16.02 -13.35 -12.87
C SER A 57 -16.73 -12.01 -12.95
N GLY A 58 -17.47 -11.63 -11.89
CA GLY A 58 -18.10 -10.31 -11.79
C GLY A 58 -17.10 -9.18 -11.69
N VAL A 59 -16.06 -9.37 -10.88
CA VAL A 59 -14.96 -8.42 -10.72
C VAL A 59 -14.17 -8.29 -12.02
N TYR A 60 -13.80 -9.42 -12.63
CA TYR A 60 -13.11 -9.45 -13.92
C TYR A 60 -13.85 -8.61 -14.99
N ARG A 61 -15.17 -8.86 -15.17
CA ARG A 61 -15.97 -8.10 -16.14
C ARG A 61 -16.06 -6.61 -15.82
N GLY A 62 -16.13 -6.26 -14.54
CA GLY A 62 -16.20 -4.87 -14.10
C GLY A 62 -14.91 -4.08 -14.29
N LEU A 63 -13.76 -4.77 -14.38
CA LEU A 63 -12.44 -4.16 -14.54
C LEU A 63 -11.91 -4.26 -15.98
N LEU A 64 -12.52 -5.12 -16.81
CA LEU A 64 -12.12 -5.32 -18.20
C LEU A 64 -12.32 -4.03 -19.00
N GLY A 65 -11.33 -3.65 -19.79
CA GLY A 65 -11.32 -2.40 -20.55
C GLY A 65 -10.60 -1.25 -19.83
N TYR A 66 -10.56 -1.26 -18.50
CA TYR A 66 -9.69 -0.35 -17.75
C TYR A 66 -8.32 -0.95 -17.48
N PHE A 67 -8.27 -2.21 -17.02
CA PHE A 67 -7.03 -2.95 -16.87
C PHE A 67 -6.82 -3.92 -18.05
N PRO A 68 -5.55 -4.20 -18.41
CA PRO A 68 -5.23 -5.19 -19.45
C PRO A 68 -5.77 -6.59 -19.09
N ASP A 69 -6.36 -7.27 -20.07
CA ASP A 69 -6.90 -8.63 -19.92
C ASP A 69 -5.87 -9.62 -19.33
N GLY A 70 -4.63 -9.55 -19.82
CA GLY A 70 -3.55 -10.41 -19.33
C GLY A 70 -3.20 -10.21 -17.85
N LEU A 71 -3.36 -8.99 -17.31
CA LEU A 71 -3.20 -8.71 -15.89
C LEU A 71 -4.32 -9.36 -15.09
N LEU A 72 -5.57 -9.16 -15.50
CA LEU A 72 -6.76 -9.68 -14.82
C LEU A 72 -6.76 -11.21 -14.76
N ARG A 73 -6.34 -11.87 -15.84
CA ARG A 73 -6.23 -13.35 -15.89
C ARG A 73 -5.10 -13.92 -15.02
N LYS A 74 -4.03 -13.17 -14.82
CA LYS A 74 -2.89 -13.60 -13.99
C LYS A 74 -3.13 -13.37 -12.51
N ALA A 75 -3.88 -12.35 -12.13
CA ALA A 75 -4.17 -12.04 -10.74
C ALA A 75 -4.85 -13.23 -10.03
N ARG A 76 -4.39 -13.53 -8.83
CA ARG A 76 -4.97 -14.55 -7.95
C ARG A 76 -5.40 -13.90 -6.65
N PHE A 77 -6.33 -14.53 -5.95
CA PHE A 77 -6.75 -14.01 -4.64
C PHE A 77 -7.08 -15.11 -3.66
N ALA A 78 -7.02 -14.75 -2.38
CA ALA A 78 -7.63 -15.47 -1.28
C ALA A 78 -8.37 -14.50 -0.38
N ALA A 79 -9.44 -14.95 0.31
CA ALA A 79 -10.26 -14.09 1.14
C ALA A 79 -10.77 -14.80 2.41
N GLY A 80 -11.05 -14.00 3.45
CA GLY A 80 -11.61 -14.49 4.71
C GLY A 80 -10.64 -15.24 5.60
N ARG A 81 -9.34 -15.06 5.39
CA ARG A 81 -8.26 -15.56 6.24
C ARG A 81 -7.62 -14.39 7.01
N ALA A 82 -8.45 -13.45 7.47
CA ALA A 82 -7.98 -12.20 8.08
C ALA A 82 -7.00 -12.43 9.24
N GLU A 83 -7.22 -13.46 10.04
CA GLU A 83 -6.34 -13.83 11.14
C GLU A 83 -4.95 -14.33 10.67
N ARG A 84 -4.85 -14.78 9.41
CA ARG A 84 -3.59 -15.22 8.79
C ARG A 84 -2.95 -14.15 7.91
N ILE A 85 -3.74 -13.18 7.40
CA ILE A 85 -3.23 -12.07 6.57
C ILE A 85 -2.40 -11.10 7.42
N VAL A 86 -2.67 -11.02 8.71
CA VAL A 86 -1.85 -10.24 9.64
C VAL A 86 -0.83 -11.18 10.26
N LEU A 87 0.06 -11.69 9.43
CA LEU A 87 1.27 -12.25 10.02
C LEU A 87 1.99 -11.12 10.73
N PRO A 88 2.44 -11.35 11.95
CA PRO A 88 3.20 -10.34 12.72
C PRO A 88 4.33 -9.72 11.88
N SER A 89 4.87 -10.50 10.93
CA SER A 89 5.93 -10.10 10.02
C SER A 89 5.57 -9.02 9.01
N LEU A 90 4.29 -8.90 8.61
CA LEU A 90 3.83 -7.86 7.66
C LEU A 90 2.99 -6.76 8.33
N ALA A 91 2.59 -6.95 9.60
CA ALA A 91 1.77 -5.98 10.32
C ALA A 91 2.39 -4.57 10.36
N PHE A 92 3.72 -4.47 10.41
CA PHE A 92 4.41 -3.18 10.37
C PHE A 92 4.29 -2.46 9.01
N ALA A 93 4.16 -3.23 7.91
CA ALA A 93 4.04 -2.66 6.57
C ALA A 93 2.58 -2.36 6.19
N TYR A 94 1.66 -3.27 6.49
CA TYR A 94 0.30 -3.26 5.96
C TYR A 94 -0.80 -3.03 7.02
N GLY A 95 -0.51 -3.18 8.31
CA GLY A 95 -1.41 -2.84 9.43
C GLY A 95 -2.85 -3.31 9.24
N ASP A 96 -3.80 -2.37 9.29
CA ASP A 96 -5.25 -2.62 9.15
C ASP A 96 -5.77 -2.56 7.71
N ALA A 97 -4.92 -2.73 6.70
CA ALA A 97 -5.32 -2.71 5.30
C ALA A 97 -6.47 -3.69 5.01
N ALA A 98 -7.43 -3.30 4.17
CA ALA A 98 -8.58 -4.13 3.80
C ALA A 98 -8.19 -5.31 2.90
N ALA A 99 -7.10 -5.15 2.14
CA ALA A 99 -6.44 -6.16 1.34
C ALA A 99 -4.92 -5.90 1.30
N VAL A 100 -4.16 -6.89 0.85
CA VAL A 100 -2.71 -6.81 0.67
C VAL A 100 -2.33 -7.55 -0.61
N THR A 101 -1.51 -6.91 -1.44
CA THR A 101 -0.97 -7.51 -2.66
C THR A 101 0.45 -8.01 -2.44
N LEU A 102 0.70 -9.25 -2.82
CA LEU A 102 1.98 -9.97 -2.73
C LEU A 102 2.36 -10.48 -4.13
N GLY A 103 3.02 -9.65 -4.92
CA GLY A 103 3.32 -9.94 -6.31
C GLY A 103 2.07 -9.96 -7.19
N ASP A 104 1.57 -11.14 -7.57
CA ASP A 104 0.33 -11.36 -8.34
C ASP A 104 -0.82 -11.94 -7.50
N VAL A 105 -0.64 -12.06 -6.19
CA VAL A 105 -1.62 -12.60 -5.25
C VAL A 105 -2.18 -11.48 -4.38
N VAL A 106 -3.51 -11.35 -4.32
CA VAL A 106 -4.20 -10.39 -3.47
C VAL A 106 -4.90 -11.12 -2.32
N LEU A 107 -4.62 -10.72 -1.10
CA LEU A 107 -5.22 -11.28 0.11
C LEU A 107 -6.24 -10.30 0.68
N PHE A 108 -7.51 -10.66 0.66
CA PHE A 108 -8.60 -9.85 1.20
C PHE A 108 -8.98 -10.29 2.61
N ARG A 109 -9.19 -9.33 3.52
CA ARG A 109 -9.76 -9.63 4.84
C ARG A 109 -11.21 -10.04 4.75
N ASP A 110 -12.00 -9.37 3.95
CA ASP A 110 -13.43 -9.56 3.81
C ASP A 110 -13.79 -10.30 2.51
N LYS A 111 -14.51 -11.43 2.64
CA LYS A 111 -14.94 -12.25 1.50
C LYS A 111 -15.89 -11.51 0.56
N LYS A 112 -16.78 -10.66 1.10
CA LYS A 112 -17.73 -9.91 0.30
C LYS A 112 -17.02 -8.84 -0.53
N LYS A 113 -16.09 -8.11 0.07
CA LYS A 113 -15.26 -7.13 -0.64
C LYS A 113 -14.46 -7.78 -1.77
N ALA A 114 -13.87 -8.96 -1.54
CA ALA A 114 -13.18 -9.70 -2.59
C ALA A 114 -14.08 -10.04 -3.78
N GLN A 115 -15.39 -10.21 -3.59
CA GLN A 115 -16.34 -10.55 -4.65
C GLN A 115 -16.97 -9.34 -5.33
N THR A 116 -16.98 -8.16 -4.71
CA THR A 116 -17.83 -7.04 -5.17
C THR A 116 -17.17 -5.67 -5.18
N ASP A 117 -16.07 -5.45 -4.46
CA ASP A 117 -15.46 -4.13 -4.32
C ASP A 117 -14.47 -3.84 -5.46
N LEU A 118 -15.00 -3.34 -6.59
CA LEU A 118 -14.20 -3.05 -7.78
C LEU A 118 -13.15 -1.97 -7.54
N LYS A 119 -13.44 -0.96 -6.68
CA LYS A 119 -12.50 0.10 -6.38
C LYS A 119 -11.31 -0.42 -5.57
N LEU A 120 -11.57 -1.28 -4.57
CA LEU A 120 -10.50 -1.94 -3.83
C LEU A 120 -9.66 -2.83 -4.75
N TRP A 121 -10.29 -3.58 -5.66
CA TRP A 121 -9.56 -4.35 -6.66
C TRP A 121 -8.70 -3.47 -7.58
N ALA A 122 -9.19 -2.31 -8.00
CA ALA A 122 -8.41 -1.38 -8.81
C ALA A 122 -7.17 -0.87 -8.09
N HIS A 123 -7.27 -0.62 -6.78
CA HIS A 123 -6.14 -0.30 -5.91
C HIS A 123 -5.12 -1.45 -5.88
N GLU A 124 -5.56 -2.66 -5.56
CA GLU A 124 -4.67 -3.82 -5.45
C GLU A 124 -4.04 -4.23 -6.79
N LEU A 125 -4.76 -4.11 -7.89
CA LEU A 125 -4.21 -4.34 -9.24
C LEU A 125 -3.12 -3.33 -9.61
N THR A 126 -3.20 -2.12 -9.08
CA THR A 126 -2.13 -1.13 -9.26
C THR A 126 -0.85 -1.58 -8.58
N HIS A 127 -0.94 -2.18 -7.39
CA HIS A 127 0.22 -2.82 -6.77
C HIS A 127 0.78 -3.98 -7.62
N ILE A 128 -0.06 -4.80 -8.26
CA ILE A 128 0.43 -5.82 -9.19
C ILE A 128 1.22 -5.17 -10.34
N LEU A 129 0.73 -4.04 -10.90
CA LEU A 129 1.47 -3.29 -11.93
C LEU A 129 2.80 -2.74 -11.40
N GLN A 130 2.85 -2.27 -10.17
CA GLN A 130 4.09 -1.83 -9.52
C GLN A 130 5.07 -3.00 -9.36
N TYR A 131 4.60 -4.19 -8.94
CA TYR A 131 5.42 -5.40 -8.90
C TYR A 131 5.92 -5.83 -10.28
N GLN A 132 5.12 -5.69 -11.33
CA GLN A 132 5.55 -5.99 -12.71
C GLN A 132 6.64 -5.01 -13.18
N ARG A 133 6.55 -3.74 -12.76
CA ARG A 133 7.50 -2.68 -13.10
C ARG A 133 8.84 -2.82 -12.37
N TRP A 134 8.80 -3.15 -11.10
CA TRP A 134 9.97 -3.08 -10.21
C TRP A 134 10.49 -4.43 -9.72
N GLY A 135 9.73 -5.50 -9.89
CA GLY A 135 9.96 -6.77 -9.20
C GLY A 135 9.68 -6.67 -7.69
N ILE A 136 9.75 -7.80 -6.97
CA ILE A 136 9.50 -7.82 -5.52
C ILE A 136 10.54 -7.01 -4.76
N ALA A 137 11.82 -7.15 -5.10
CA ALA A 137 12.90 -6.42 -4.43
C ALA A 137 12.80 -4.90 -4.68
N GLY A 138 12.50 -4.48 -5.91
CA GLY A 138 12.32 -3.06 -6.24
C GLY A 138 11.08 -2.47 -5.59
N PHE A 139 9.96 -3.20 -5.55
CA PHE A 139 8.76 -2.78 -4.83
C PHE A 139 9.08 -2.57 -3.34
N ALA A 140 9.75 -3.51 -2.70
CA ALA A 140 10.13 -3.41 -1.30
C ALA A 140 11.05 -2.20 -1.03
N ASP A 141 12.00 -1.91 -1.93
CA ASP A 141 12.86 -0.73 -1.80
C ASP A 141 12.06 0.57 -1.90
N HIS A 142 11.17 0.71 -2.91
CA HIS A 142 10.28 1.85 -3.05
C HIS A 142 9.38 2.02 -1.82
N TYR A 143 8.79 0.93 -1.34
CA TYR A 143 7.86 0.93 -0.22
C TYR A 143 8.52 1.35 1.09
N VAL A 144 9.76 0.89 1.36
CA VAL A 144 10.51 1.28 2.56
C VAL A 144 10.96 2.75 2.49
N ARG A 145 11.30 3.23 1.29
CA ARG A 145 11.74 4.63 1.09
C ARG A 145 10.60 5.62 1.17
N ASP A 146 9.50 5.32 0.51
CA ASP A 146 8.33 6.20 0.42
C ASP A 146 7.05 5.41 0.21
N LYS A 147 6.57 4.80 1.31
CA LYS A 147 5.27 4.11 1.32
C LYS A 147 4.15 5.01 0.78
N ASN A 148 4.14 6.29 1.16
CA ASN A 148 3.06 7.20 0.80
C ASN A 148 2.99 7.39 -0.72
N ALA A 149 4.12 7.52 -1.43
CA ALA A 149 4.13 7.63 -2.88
C ALA A 149 3.63 6.35 -3.56
N VAL A 150 4.01 5.17 -3.06
CA VAL A 150 3.55 3.88 -3.57
C VAL A 150 2.05 3.71 -3.42
N GLU A 151 1.52 4.00 -2.24
CA GLU A 151 0.08 3.93 -1.95
C GLU A 151 -0.71 5.02 -2.71
N GLN A 152 -0.17 6.24 -2.82
CA GLN A 152 -0.85 7.33 -3.52
C GLN A 152 -1.09 6.99 -4.99
N GLU A 153 -0.12 6.38 -5.69
CA GLU A 153 -0.32 5.90 -7.06
C GLU A 153 -1.49 4.91 -7.15
N ALA A 154 -1.63 4.01 -6.17
CA ALA A 154 -2.71 3.03 -6.14
C ALA A 154 -4.07 3.69 -5.85
N TYR A 155 -4.14 4.62 -4.92
CA TYR A 155 -5.36 5.40 -4.65
C TYR A 155 -5.79 6.24 -5.86
N ASP A 156 -4.86 6.96 -6.48
CA ASP A 156 -5.14 7.78 -7.65
C ASP A 156 -5.66 6.95 -8.83
N ASN A 157 -5.12 5.75 -9.01
CA ASN A 157 -5.58 4.85 -10.07
C ASN A 157 -6.97 4.26 -9.76
N ALA A 158 -7.24 3.92 -8.50
CA ALA A 158 -8.55 3.48 -8.07
C ALA A 158 -9.63 4.57 -8.22
N ASP A 159 -9.28 5.83 -7.95
CA ASP A 159 -10.17 6.97 -8.17
C ASP A 159 -10.43 7.23 -9.66
N ARG A 160 -9.41 7.12 -10.51
CA ARG A 160 -9.57 7.21 -11.97
C ARG A 160 -10.45 6.09 -12.52
N PHE A 161 -10.30 4.85 -12.01
CA PHE A 161 -11.17 3.74 -12.35
C PHE A 161 -12.62 4.02 -11.96
N ASP A 162 -12.85 4.52 -10.75
CA ASP A 162 -14.20 4.82 -10.26
C ASP A 162 -14.90 5.91 -11.10
N ALA A 163 -14.13 6.88 -11.60
CA ALA A 163 -14.63 7.89 -12.52
C ALA A 163 -14.86 7.37 -13.96
N TRP A 164 -14.08 6.38 -14.40
CA TRP A 164 -14.14 5.79 -15.74
C TRP A 164 -15.33 4.84 -15.94
N ARG A 165 -15.67 4.05 -14.91
CA ARG A 165 -16.72 3.05 -15.07
C ARG A 165 -18.10 3.68 -15.34
N PRO A 166 -18.92 3.09 -16.25
CA PRO A 166 -20.28 3.56 -16.49
C PRO A 166 -21.12 3.50 -15.21
N ARG A 167 -21.88 4.54 -14.97
CA ARG A 167 -22.85 4.62 -13.86
C ARG A 167 -24.08 3.80 -14.19
#